data_b41d86cb87e5c75353ce01e162e487cb
#
_entry.id   b41d86cb87e5c75353ce01e162e487cb
#
_cell.length_a   1.000
_cell.length_b   1.000
_cell.length_c   1.000
_cell.angle_alpha   90.00
_cell.angle_beta   90.00
_cell.angle_gamma   90.00
#
_symmetry.space_group_name_H-M   'P 1'
#
loop_
_entity.id
_entity.type
_entity.pdbx_description
1 polymer ?
#
loop_
_entity_poly.entity_id
_entity_poly.type
_entity_poly.pdbx_seq_one_letter_code
_entity_poly.pdbx_strand_id
1 'polypeptide(L)'
;MCGRGTTSASRTGRYSRNVADDFDPQEMVARFRARAEAVRNRGLPPIEGPDRQRFIEQAQMDFMDYAMLGDAEAAIEDGVLVFRVDLRPAAGGPDA
;
A
#
# COMPACT_ATOMS: atom_id res chain seq x y z
N MET A 1 20.64 -1.54 -23.16
CA MET A 1 20.56 -2.66 -22.56
C MET A 1 21.37 -2.84 -21.41
N CYS A 2 22.51 -2.55 -21.49
CA CYS A 2 23.38 -2.73 -20.39
C CYS A 2 22.98 -1.92 -19.18
N GLY A 3 22.42 -0.79 -19.40
CA GLY A 3 22.07 0.06 -18.28
C GLY A 3 21.10 -0.55 -17.32
N ARG A 4 20.23 -1.38 -17.80
CA ARG A 4 19.30 -1.98 -16.92
C ARG A 4 19.92 -2.92 -15.95
N GLY A 5 20.86 -3.67 -16.41
CA GLY A 5 21.53 -4.59 -15.53
C GLY A 5 22.24 -3.89 -14.41
N THR A 6 22.84 -2.77 -14.71
CA THR A 6 23.53 -2.01 -13.70
C THR A 6 22.59 -1.52 -12.63
N THR A 7 21.45 -1.06 -13.04
CA THR A 7 20.49 -0.55 -12.09
C THR A 7 20.02 -1.64 -11.16
N SER A 8 19.80 -2.81 -11.67
CA SER A 8 19.38 -3.91 -10.85
C SER A 8 20.39 -4.25 -9.80
N ALA A 9 21.63 -4.24 -10.17
CA ALA A 9 22.67 -4.58 -9.22
C ALA A 9 22.68 -3.63 -8.05
N SER A 10 22.49 -2.35 -8.33
CA SER A 10 22.53 -1.40 -7.26
C SER A 10 21.42 -1.58 -6.26
N ARG A 11 20.29 -2.02 -6.69
CA ARG A 11 19.20 -2.23 -5.78
C ARG A 11 19.32 -3.49 -4.97
N THR A 12 20.10 -4.43 -5.42
CA THR A 12 20.22 -5.70 -4.75
C THR A 12 20.72 -5.55 -3.32
N GLY A 13 21.55 -4.58 -3.06
CA GLY A 13 22.09 -4.44 -1.73
C GLY A 13 21.10 -4.00 -0.69
N ARG A 14 19.96 -3.49 -1.07
CA ARG A 14 18.98 -2.99 -0.14
C ARG A 14 18.18 -4.11 0.51
N TYR A 15 17.97 -5.20 -0.19
CA TYR A 15 17.15 -6.28 0.29
C TYR A 15 17.93 -7.58 0.19
N SER A 16 17.45 -8.60 0.87
CA SER A 16 17.96 -9.92 0.73
C SER A 16 17.81 -10.35 -0.71
N ARG A 17 18.78 -11.11 -1.20
CA ARG A 17 18.73 -11.48 -2.58
C ARG A 17 17.54 -12.37 -2.91
N ASN A 18 16.98 -13.05 -1.95
CA ASN A 18 15.86 -13.95 -2.22
C ASN A 18 14.51 -13.36 -1.90
N VAL A 19 14.44 -12.07 -1.67
CA VAL A 19 13.17 -11.45 -1.31
C VAL A 19 12.11 -11.72 -2.38
N ALA A 20 12.47 -11.61 -3.65
CA ALA A 20 11.47 -11.79 -4.69
C ALA A 20 10.93 -13.21 -4.71
N ASP A 21 11.77 -14.19 -4.42
CA ASP A 21 11.34 -15.58 -4.44
C ASP A 21 10.51 -15.97 -3.25
N ASP A 22 10.84 -15.41 -2.08
CA ASP A 22 10.15 -15.77 -0.86
C ASP A 22 9.01 -14.86 -0.52
N PHE A 23 8.91 -13.74 -1.18
CA PHE A 23 7.93 -12.72 -0.85
C PHE A 23 6.59 -13.05 -1.46
N ASP A 24 5.55 -12.95 -0.65
CA ASP A 24 4.19 -13.18 -1.14
C ASP A 24 3.46 -11.85 -1.23
N PRO A 25 3.26 -11.33 -2.44
CA PRO A 25 2.59 -10.05 -2.58
C PRO A 25 1.15 -10.07 -2.09
N GLN A 26 0.50 -11.22 -2.15
CA GLN A 26 -0.88 -11.30 -1.68
C GLN A 26 -0.95 -11.16 -0.17
N GLU A 27 0.04 -11.67 0.53
CA GLU A 27 0.09 -11.48 1.97
C GLU A 27 0.33 -10.03 2.33
N MET A 28 1.12 -9.33 1.54
CA MET A 28 1.34 -7.92 1.79
C MET A 28 0.06 -7.13 1.59
N VAL A 29 -0.69 -7.44 0.55
CA VAL A 29 -1.99 -6.80 0.32
C VAL A 29 -2.91 -7.07 1.50
N ALA A 30 -2.92 -8.28 2.01
CA ALA A 30 -3.75 -8.62 3.16
C ALA A 30 -3.35 -7.82 4.39
N ARG A 31 -2.06 -7.61 4.58
CA ARG A 31 -1.60 -6.80 5.71
C ARG A 31 -2.06 -5.35 5.59
N PHE A 32 -2.04 -4.80 4.38
CA PHE A 32 -2.53 -3.43 4.21
C PHE A 32 -4.02 -3.34 4.45
N ARG A 33 -4.76 -4.38 4.06
CA ARG A 33 -6.19 -4.42 4.33
C ARG A 33 -6.44 -4.45 5.84
N ALA A 34 -5.65 -5.24 6.55
CA ALA A 34 -5.76 -5.30 8.00
C ALA A 34 -5.40 -3.96 8.65
N ARG A 35 -4.41 -3.27 8.10
CA ARG A 35 -4.03 -1.96 8.61
C ARG A 35 -5.11 -0.93 8.40
N ALA A 36 -5.81 -1.01 7.27
CA ALA A 36 -6.94 -0.11 7.04
C ALA A 36 -8.02 -0.35 8.08
N GLU A 37 -8.32 -1.60 8.38
CA GLU A 37 -9.30 -1.90 9.41
C GLU A 37 -8.86 -1.41 10.77
N ALA A 38 -7.58 -1.53 11.06
CA ALA A 38 -7.07 -1.06 12.34
C ALA A 38 -7.22 0.44 12.49
N VAL A 39 -7.00 1.19 11.41
CA VAL A 39 -7.20 2.63 11.45
C VAL A 39 -8.67 2.96 11.69
N ARG A 40 -9.55 2.25 11.00
CA ARG A 40 -10.97 2.48 11.14
C ARG A 40 -11.46 2.22 12.55
N ASN A 41 -10.89 1.25 13.21
CA ASN A 41 -11.27 0.89 14.57
C ASN A 41 -10.50 1.66 15.63
N ARG A 42 -9.61 2.54 15.23
CA ARG A 42 -8.81 3.32 16.15
C ARG A 42 -9.69 4.32 16.89
N GLY A 43 -9.58 4.33 18.20
CA GLY A 43 -10.34 5.27 18.98
C GLY A 43 -9.79 6.67 18.84
N LEU A 44 -10.64 7.64 19.10
CA LEU A 44 -10.22 9.02 19.08
C LEU A 44 -9.60 9.33 20.44
N PRO A 45 -8.35 9.79 20.48
CA PRO A 45 -7.76 10.13 21.78
C PRO A 45 -8.40 11.37 22.37
N PRO A 46 -8.23 11.59 23.64
CA PRO A 46 -8.85 12.76 24.32
C PRO A 46 -8.06 14.03 24.04
N ILE A 47 -8.12 14.50 22.81
CA ILE A 47 -7.47 15.75 22.42
C ILE A 47 -8.52 16.67 21.86
N GLU A 48 -8.24 17.94 21.89
CA GLU A 48 -9.19 18.96 21.48
C GLU A 48 -8.52 19.97 20.57
N GLY A 49 -9.32 20.81 19.98
CA GLY A 49 -8.84 21.92 19.19
C GLY A 49 -8.24 21.47 17.88
N PRO A 50 -7.28 22.24 17.38
CA PRO A 50 -6.69 21.92 16.07
C PRO A 50 -5.99 20.57 16.02
N ASP A 51 -5.49 20.11 17.15
CA ASP A 51 -4.85 18.80 17.17
C ASP A 51 -5.83 17.69 16.93
N ARG A 52 -7.04 17.83 17.41
CA ARG A 52 -8.07 16.85 17.16
C ARG A 52 -8.38 16.75 15.68
N GLN A 53 -8.50 17.91 15.04
CA GLN A 53 -8.79 17.94 13.62
C GLN A 53 -7.65 17.32 12.81
N ARG A 54 -6.42 17.60 13.19
CA ARG A 54 -5.28 17.01 12.52
C ARG A 54 -5.25 15.50 12.68
N PHE A 55 -5.62 15.03 13.86
CA PHE A 55 -5.67 13.58 14.09
C PHE A 55 -6.70 12.93 13.18
N ILE A 56 -7.88 13.54 13.08
CA ILE A 56 -8.94 13.00 12.25
C ILE A 56 -8.51 12.97 10.79
N GLU A 57 -7.93 14.05 10.32
CA GLU A 57 -7.48 14.12 8.94
C GLU A 57 -6.39 13.11 8.64
N GLN A 58 -5.46 12.93 9.57
CA GLN A 58 -4.40 11.97 9.38
C GLN A 58 -4.96 10.55 9.35
N ALA A 59 -5.91 10.27 10.22
CA ALA A 59 -6.52 8.94 10.24
C ALA A 59 -7.27 8.66 8.95
N GLN A 60 -7.92 9.66 8.40
CA GLN A 60 -8.63 9.49 7.13
C GLN A 60 -7.66 9.22 6.00
N MET A 61 -6.53 9.90 5.97
CA MET A 61 -5.54 9.66 4.96
C MET A 61 -4.91 8.30 5.10
N ASP A 62 -4.61 7.91 6.34
CA ASP A 62 -4.04 6.59 6.59
C ASP A 62 -4.99 5.50 6.14
N PHE A 63 -6.26 5.65 6.46
CA PHE A 63 -7.24 4.65 6.06
C PHE A 63 -7.30 4.55 4.53
N MET A 64 -7.36 5.69 3.86
CA MET A 64 -7.46 5.69 2.42
C MET A 64 -6.23 5.04 1.79
N ASP A 65 -5.04 5.38 2.27
CA ASP A 65 -3.82 4.84 1.72
C ASP A 65 -3.76 3.34 1.91
N TYR A 66 -4.06 2.87 3.10
CA TYR A 66 -4.00 1.44 3.38
C TYR A 66 -5.09 0.69 2.64
N ALA A 67 -6.28 1.26 2.56
CA ALA A 67 -7.37 0.60 1.85
C ALA A 67 -7.06 0.48 0.37
N MET A 68 -6.47 1.51 -0.18
CA MET A 68 -6.12 1.50 -1.60
C MET A 68 -5.10 0.40 -1.88
N LEU A 69 -4.09 0.28 -1.05
CA LEU A 69 -3.12 -0.79 -1.22
C LEU A 69 -3.70 -2.15 -0.90
N GLY A 70 -4.66 -2.20 0.00
CA GLY A 70 -5.36 -3.45 0.30
C GLY A 70 -6.25 -3.92 -0.82
N ASP A 71 -6.62 -3.03 -1.73
CA ASP A 71 -7.40 -3.39 -2.89
C ASP A 71 -6.54 -3.57 -4.15
N ALA A 72 -5.25 -3.40 -4.02
CA ALA A 72 -4.37 -3.46 -5.17
C ALA A 72 -4.22 -4.88 -5.67
N GLU A 73 -3.94 -4.97 -6.95
CA GLU A 73 -3.54 -6.21 -7.56
C GLU A 73 -2.02 -6.25 -7.50
N ALA A 74 -1.48 -7.14 -6.72
CA ALA A 74 -0.04 -7.18 -6.49
C ALA A 74 0.56 -8.37 -7.19
N ALA A 75 1.74 -8.17 -7.76
CA ALA A 75 2.44 -9.23 -8.45
C ALA A 75 3.94 -8.95 -8.44
N ILE A 76 4.72 -9.99 -8.66
CA ILE A 76 6.14 -9.82 -8.87
C ILE A 76 6.42 -10.06 -10.33
N GLU A 77 7.01 -9.07 -10.99
CA GLU A 77 7.31 -9.17 -12.41
C GLU A 77 8.80 -8.87 -12.58
N ASP A 78 9.55 -9.86 -13.00
CA ASP A 78 10.99 -9.72 -13.20
C ASP A 78 11.70 -9.22 -11.94
N GLY A 79 11.32 -9.75 -10.79
CA GLY A 79 11.92 -9.35 -9.54
C GLY A 79 11.45 -8.00 -9.01
N VAL A 80 10.45 -7.41 -9.64
CA VAL A 80 9.92 -6.11 -9.23
C VAL A 80 8.53 -6.30 -8.66
N LEU A 81 8.31 -5.78 -7.47
CA LEU A 81 7.00 -5.82 -6.86
C LEU A 81 6.15 -4.72 -7.48
N VAL A 82 5.02 -5.09 -8.02
CA VAL A 82 4.14 -4.17 -8.72
C VAL A 82 2.77 -4.18 -8.06
N PHE A 83 2.28 -3.01 -7.74
CA PHE A 83 0.93 -2.84 -7.22
C PHE A 83 0.13 -2.06 -8.25
N ARG A 84 -1.01 -2.60 -8.65
CA ARG A 84 -1.89 -1.91 -9.60
C ARG A 84 -3.18 -1.58 -8.90
N VAL A 85 -3.54 -0.32 -8.93
CA VAL A 85 -4.78 0.16 -8.34
C VAL A 85 -5.56 0.87 -9.42
N ASP A 86 -6.76 0.39 -9.67
CA ASP A 86 -7.61 0.99 -10.68
C ASP A 86 -8.42 2.10 -10.04
N LEU A 87 -8.13 3.31 -10.42
CA LEU A 87 -8.79 4.46 -9.82
C LEU A 87 -10.05 4.89 -10.54
N ARG A 88 -10.44 4.16 -11.56
CA ARG A 88 -11.68 4.47 -12.26
C ARG A 88 -12.86 4.01 -11.41
N PRO A 89 -14.00 4.65 -11.55
CA PRO A 89 -15.19 4.17 -10.84
C PRO A 89 -15.49 2.75 -11.23
N ALA A 90 -16.05 2.00 -10.31
CA ALA A 90 -16.38 0.61 -10.59
C ALA A 90 -17.36 0.54 -11.74
N ALA A 91 -17.14 -0.41 -12.61
CA ALA A 91 -18.03 -0.59 -13.75
C ALA A 91 -19.43 -0.85 -13.24
N GLY A 92 -20.38 -0.16 -13.75
CA GLY A 92 -21.74 -0.29 -13.28
C GLY A 92 -22.02 0.45 -11.99
N GLY A 93 -21.07 1.16 -11.49
CA GLY A 93 -21.29 1.96 -10.30
C GLY A 93 -22.22 3.13 -10.59
N PRO A 94 -22.85 3.64 -9.57
CA PRO A 94 -23.84 4.68 -9.76
C PRO A 94 -23.29 5.97 -10.31
N ASP A 95 -22.07 6.26 -10.03
CA ASP A 95 -21.48 7.46 -10.53
C ASP A 95 -20.79 7.24 -11.85
N ALA A 96 -20.88 6.10 -12.35
CA ALA A 96 -20.28 5.81 -13.63
C ALA A 96 -21.06 6.46 -14.74
#